data_0f786dbf3bc8a623651f90f72e53b172
#
_entry.id   0f786dbf3bc8a623651f90f72e53b172
#
_cell.length_a   1.000
_cell.length_b   1.000
_cell.length_c   1.000
_cell.angle_alpha   90.00
_cell.angle_beta   90.00
_cell.angle_gamma   90.00
#
_symmetry.space_group_name_H-M   'P 1'
#
loop_
_entity.id
_entity.type
_entity.pdbx_description
1 polymer ?
#
loop_
_entity_poly.entity_id
_entity_poly.type
_entity_poly.pdbx_seq_one_letter_code
_entity_poly.pdbx_strand_id
1 'polypeptide(L)'
;MFLICGLGNPGKKYFKTRHNIGFVLIEKLISNYNFVTVKKDKKKELYKGYIGRQKCILIKPLTFMNLSGSIVLETLNFYKIKNSNLYVIHDDLDLKTAKIKIKIGGGNGGHNGLESIDNYIGKKYNRIRIGIDHPGNKDLVTSYVLSKFSKIEEILIYTKLDIVTKYFKIIFSNSSLFLTRIAEEEKLNGF
;
A
#
# COMPACT_ATOMS: atom_id res chain seq x y z
N MET A 1 0.48 -14.57 -11.40
CA MET A 1 -0.57 -13.62 -10.94
C MET A 1 -0.16 -13.08 -9.59
N PHE A 2 -0.32 -11.78 -9.39
CA PHE A 2 0.02 -11.07 -8.17
C PHE A 2 -1.22 -10.53 -7.48
N LEU A 3 -1.19 -10.44 -6.14
CA LEU A 3 -2.16 -9.72 -5.34
C LEU A 3 -1.49 -8.46 -4.77
N ILE A 4 -2.12 -7.31 -4.96
CA ILE A 4 -1.65 -6.04 -4.41
C ILE A 4 -2.76 -5.53 -3.50
N CYS A 5 -2.45 -5.43 -2.22
CA CYS A 5 -3.37 -4.99 -1.17
C CYS A 5 -2.95 -3.61 -0.68
N GLY A 6 -3.81 -2.62 -0.82
CA GLY A 6 -3.64 -1.35 -0.14
C GLY A 6 -4.36 -1.39 1.20
N LEU A 7 -3.66 -1.01 2.28
CA LEU A 7 -4.27 -0.88 3.60
C LEU A 7 -4.91 0.49 3.82
N GLY A 8 -5.99 0.51 4.57
CA GLY A 8 -6.76 1.70 4.91
C GLY A 8 -8.03 1.35 5.69
N ASN A 9 -8.66 2.36 6.28
CA ASN A 9 -9.95 2.25 6.95
C ASN A 9 -11.09 2.73 6.05
N PRO A 10 -12.26 2.09 6.06
CA PRO A 10 -13.41 2.50 5.28
C PRO A 10 -14.10 3.74 5.86
N GLY A 11 -14.81 4.47 5.00
CA GLY A 11 -15.66 5.59 5.37
C GLY A 11 -15.05 6.97 5.18
N LYS A 12 -15.92 7.97 5.01
CA LYS A 12 -15.55 9.37 4.69
C LYS A 12 -14.63 10.01 5.75
N LYS A 13 -14.76 9.60 7.02
CA LYS A 13 -13.94 10.10 8.14
C LYS A 13 -12.44 9.82 7.92
N TYR A 14 -12.10 8.69 7.30
CA TYR A 14 -10.71 8.26 7.09
C TYR A 14 -10.16 8.61 5.71
N PHE A 15 -10.99 9.26 4.88
CA PHE A 15 -10.58 9.65 3.53
C PHE A 15 -9.36 10.59 3.58
N LYS A 16 -8.31 10.21 2.83
CA LYS A 16 -7.02 10.92 2.77
C LYS A 16 -6.28 11.06 4.11
N THR A 17 -6.55 10.21 5.10
CA THR A 17 -5.69 10.14 6.28
C THR A 17 -4.37 9.44 5.94
N ARG A 18 -3.33 9.64 6.78
CA ARG A 18 -2.02 8.99 6.60
C ARG A 18 -2.17 7.47 6.51
N HIS A 19 -3.01 6.89 7.37
CA HIS A 19 -3.28 5.45 7.43
C HIS A 19 -3.98 4.88 6.18
N ASN A 20 -4.57 5.74 5.35
CA ASN A 20 -5.22 5.36 4.10
C ASN A 20 -4.32 5.50 2.86
N ILE A 21 -3.02 5.74 3.04
CA ILE A 21 -2.09 5.92 1.92
C ILE A 21 -2.04 4.69 1.00
N GLY A 22 -2.25 3.49 1.57
CA GLY A 22 -2.36 2.26 0.78
C GLY A 22 -3.54 2.29 -0.19
N PHE A 23 -4.71 2.79 0.25
CA PHE A 23 -5.87 2.97 -0.65
C PHE A 23 -5.58 3.98 -1.75
N VAL A 24 -4.90 5.08 -1.42
CA VAL A 24 -4.54 6.11 -2.40
C VAL A 24 -3.67 5.53 -3.53
N LEU A 25 -2.65 4.74 -3.20
CA LEU A 25 -1.81 4.13 -4.22
C LEU A 25 -2.59 3.10 -5.06
N ILE A 26 -3.49 2.32 -4.46
CA ILE A 26 -4.38 1.42 -5.22
C ILE A 26 -5.23 2.20 -6.23
N GLU A 27 -5.80 3.34 -5.85
CA GLU A 27 -6.60 4.17 -6.76
C GLU A 27 -5.78 4.70 -7.93
N LYS A 28 -4.54 5.15 -7.67
CA LYS A 28 -3.61 5.56 -8.74
C LYS A 28 -3.27 4.40 -9.69
N LEU A 29 -3.03 3.20 -9.15
CA LEU A 29 -2.77 2.00 -9.98
C LEU A 29 -3.98 1.63 -10.83
N ILE A 30 -5.20 1.69 -10.27
CA ILE A 30 -6.45 1.42 -11.00
C ILE A 30 -6.57 2.36 -12.20
N SER A 31 -6.39 3.67 -11.97
CA SER A 31 -6.51 4.68 -13.00
C SER A 31 -5.43 4.55 -14.07
N ASN A 32 -4.16 4.35 -13.66
CA ASN A 32 -3.03 4.33 -14.58
C ASN A 32 -2.96 3.07 -15.47
N TYR A 33 -3.45 1.93 -14.97
CA TYR A 33 -3.37 0.64 -15.66
C TYR A 33 -4.72 0.09 -16.10
N ASN A 34 -5.77 0.92 -16.10
CA ASN A 34 -7.13 0.58 -16.59
C ASN A 34 -7.69 -0.72 -15.98
N PHE A 35 -7.59 -0.86 -14.65
CA PHE A 35 -8.17 -1.99 -13.96
C PHE A 35 -9.70 -1.96 -14.01
N VAL A 36 -10.32 -3.13 -14.18
CA VAL A 36 -11.77 -3.27 -14.15
C VAL A 36 -12.25 -3.76 -12.78
N THR A 37 -13.37 -3.22 -12.31
CA THR A 37 -14.00 -3.65 -11.06
C THR A 37 -14.56 -5.05 -11.22
N VAL A 38 -14.19 -5.97 -10.31
CA VAL A 38 -14.75 -7.34 -10.25
C VAL A 38 -15.75 -7.45 -9.12
N LYS A 39 -15.48 -6.79 -7.99
CA LYS A 39 -16.34 -6.83 -6.82
C LYS A 39 -16.22 -5.52 -6.02
N LYS A 40 -17.37 -5.01 -5.60
CA LYS A 40 -17.46 -3.89 -4.68
C LYS A 40 -18.59 -4.16 -3.72
N ASP A 41 -18.26 -4.51 -2.48
CA ASP A 41 -19.22 -4.77 -1.43
C ASP A 41 -18.80 -4.11 -0.11
N LYS A 42 -19.50 -4.42 0.99
CA LYS A 42 -19.20 -3.85 2.33
C LYS A 42 -17.87 -4.35 2.92
N LYS A 43 -17.28 -5.42 2.38
CA LYS A 43 -16.05 -6.03 2.92
C LYS A 43 -14.81 -5.67 2.13
N LYS A 44 -14.94 -5.51 0.80
CA LYS A 44 -13.79 -5.19 -0.07
C LYS A 44 -14.20 -4.58 -1.41
N GLU A 45 -13.27 -3.81 -1.97
CA GLU A 45 -13.23 -3.52 -3.41
C GLU A 45 -12.13 -4.36 -4.04
N LEU A 46 -12.44 -5.01 -5.16
CA LEU A 46 -11.56 -5.90 -5.88
C LEU A 46 -11.57 -5.56 -7.37
N TYR A 47 -10.38 -5.45 -7.92
CA TYR A 47 -10.15 -5.06 -9.31
C TYR A 47 -9.22 -6.06 -9.98
N LYS A 48 -9.37 -6.27 -11.30
CA LYS A 48 -8.55 -7.18 -12.08
C LYS A 48 -8.01 -6.47 -13.31
N GLY A 49 -6.75 -6.70 -13.60
CA GLY A 49 -6.08 -6.07 -14.74
C GLY A 49 -4.65 -6.57 -14.91
N TYR A 50 -3.87 -5.78 -15.63
CA TYR A 50 -2.48 -6.07 -15.91
C TYR A 50 -1.62 -4.86 -15.56
N ILE A 51 -0.44 -5.11 -14.97
CA ILE A 51 0.63 -4.13 -14.82
C ILE A 51 1.81 -4.63 -15.64
N GLY A 52 2.06 -3.99 -16.78
CA GLY A 52 2.93 -4.54 -17.81
C GLY A 52 2.39 -5.88 -18.33
N ARG A 53 3.22 -6.94 -18.28
CA ARG A 53 2.81 -8.30 -18.68
C ARG A 53 2.24 -9.13 -17.53
N GLN A 54 2.19 -8.59 -16.31
CA GLN A 54 1.80 -9.33 -15.12
C GLN A 54 0.30 -9.20 -14.84
N LYS A 55 -0.40 -10.34 -14.73
CA LYS A 55 -1.79 -10.37 -14.29
C LYS A 55 -1.88 -10.05 -12.81
N CYS A 56 -2.68 -9.06 -12.45
CA CYS A 56 -2.80 -8.55 -11.09
C CYS A 56 -4.26 -8.50 -10.62
N ILE A 57 -4.42 -8.73 -9.33
CA ILE A 57 -5.61 -8.41 -8.55
C ILE A 57 -5.22 -7.28 -7.61
N LEU A 58 -5.99 -6.19 -7.60
CA LEU A 58 -5.87 -5.14 -6.62
C LEU A 58 -7.02 -5.25 -5.63
N ILE A 59 -6.74 -5.08 -4.33
CA ILE A 59 -7.78 -5.06 -3.30
C ILE A 59 -7.62 -3.87 -2.35
N LYS A 60 -8.76 -3.33 -1.95
CA LYS A 60 -8.91 -2.46 -0.77
C LYS A 60 -9.82 -3.20 0.22
N PRO A 61 -9.31 -3.75 1.32
CA PRO A 61 -10.16 -4.26 2.40
C PRO A 61 -11.01 -3.11 2.96
N LEU A 62 -12.32 -3.25 2.97
CA LEU A 62 -13.24 -2.26 3.54
C LEU A 62 -13.70 -2.64 4.96
N THR A 63 -12.95 -3.52 5.61
CA THR A 63 -12.99 -3.76 7.05
C THR A 63 -12.13 -2.72 7.78
N PHE A 64 -12.30 -2.58 9.11
CA PHE A 64 -11.32 -1.82 9.88
C PHE A 64 -9.93 -2.44 9.78
N MET A 65 -8.89 -1.62 9.95
CA MET A 65 -7.49 -1.97 9.75
C MET A 65 -7.11 -3.31 10.39
N ASN A 66 -7.47 -3.53 11.64
CA ASN A 66 -7.19 -4.76 12.41
C ASN A 66 -7.92 -6.02 11.92
N LEU A 67 -8.77 -5.92 10.90
CA LEU A 67 -9.50 -7.05 10.30
C LEU A 67 -9.09 -7.32 8.84
N SER A 68 -8.05 -6.63 8.33
CA SER A 68 -7.62 -6.74 6.94
C SER A 68 -7.12 -8.13 6.55
N GLY A 69 -6.54 -8.86 7.49
CA GLY A 69 -5.92 -10.17 7.24
C GLY A 69 -6.88 -11.23 6.72
N SER A 70 -8.12 -11.27 7.22
CA SER A 70 -9.14 -12.22 6.76
C SER A 70 -9.49 -12.02 5.29
N ILE A 71 -9.58 -10.76 4.84
CA ILE A 71 -9.88 -10.40 3.44
C ILE A 71 -8.73 -10.76 2.52
N VAL A 72 -7.49 -10.55 3.00
CA VAL A 72 -6.27 -10.94 2.25
C VAL A 72 -6.23 -12.45 2.09
N LEU A 73 -6.38 -13.23 3.18
CA LEU A 73 -6.40 -14.70 3.13
C LEU A 73 -7.48 -15.24 2.20
N GLU A 74 -8.72 -14.75 2.34
CA GLU A 74 -9.85 -15.14 1.47
C GLU A 74 -9.49 -14.92 -0.01
N THR A 75 -8.87 -13.78 -0.32
CA THR A 75 -8.54 -13.41 -1.70
C THR A 75 -7.39 -14.25 -2.25
N LEU A 76 -6.34 -14.50 -1.45
CA LEU A 76 -5.22 -15.39 -1.82
C LEU A 76 -5.73 -16.80 -2.15
N ASN A 77 -6.59 -17.35 -1.29
CA ASN A 77 -7.15 -18.70 -1.47
C ASN A 77 -8.04 -18.78 -2.72
N PHE A 78 -8.93 -17.82 -2.90
CA PHE A 78 -9.85 -17.80 -4.04
C PHE A 78 -9.11 -17.74 -5.38
N TYR A 79 -8.07 -16.91 -5.49
CA TYR A 79 -7.28 -16.78 -6.72
C TYR A 79 -6.07 -17.71 -6.77
N LYS A 80 -5.87 -18.57 -5.77
CA LYS A 80 -4.73 -19.50 -5.64
C LYS A 80 -3.38 -18.78 -5.78
N ILE A 81 -3.22 -17.63 -5.11
CA ILE A 81 -2.02 -16.80 -5.16
C ILE A 81 -1.14 -17.14 -3.95
N LYS A 82 0.16 -17.40 -4.19
CA LYS A 82 1.14 -17.67 -3.12
C LYS A 82 1.47 -16.37 -2.36
N ASN A 83 1.80 -16.47 -1.07
CA ASN A 83 2.19 -15.32 -0.25
C ASN A 83 3.39 -14.55 -0.83
N SER A 84 4.32 -15.22 -1.52
CA SER A 84 5.44 -14.59 -2.22
C SER A 84 5.02 -13.61 -3.33
N ASN A 85 3.80 -13.76 -3.84
CA ASN A 85 3.22 -12.91 -4.88
C ASN A 85 2.22 -11.87 -4.30
N LEU A 86 2.17 -11.75 -2.98
CA LEU A 86 1.41 -10.69 -2.29
C LEU A 86 2.32 -9.48 -2.08
N TYR A 87 1.81 -8.30 -2.44
CA TYR A 87 2.36 -6.99 -2.09
C TYR A 87 1.37 -6.25 -1.23
N VAL A 88 1.77 -5.85 -0.02
CA VAL A 88 0.96 -5.04 0.90
C VAL A 88 1.53 -3.63 0.93
N ILE A 89 0.69 -2.65 0.61
CA ILE A 89 1.01 -1.23 0.62
C ILE A 89 0.48 -0.65 1.92
N HIS A 90 1.35 0.00 2.70
CA HIS A 90 0.99 0.57 3.99
C HIS A 90 1.82 1.80 4.35
N ASP A 91 1.32 2.61 5.27
CA ASP A 91 2.05 3.70 5.91
C ASP A 91 3.11 3.18 6.88
N ASP A 92 4.16 3.96 7.07
CA ASP A 92 5.27 3.58 7.93
C ASP A 92 5.84 4.79 8.69
N LEU A 93 5.76 4.72 10.02
CA LEU A 93 6.22 5.78 10.93
C LEU A 93 7.74 5.91 11.01
N ASP A 94 8.48 4.82 10.73
CA ASP A 94 9.95 4.80 10.81
C ASP A 94 10.62 5.40 9.56
N LEU A 95 9.84 5.84 8.60
CA LEU A 95 10.33 6.44 7.36
C LEU A 95 9.88 7.89 7.25
N LYS A 96 10.80 8.77 6.86
CA LYS A 96 10.47 10.16 6.53
C LYS A 96 9.35 10.22 5.49
N THR A 97 8.52 11.24 5.57
CA THR A 97 7.40 11.47 4.65
C THR A 97 7.82 11.28 3.19
N ALA A 98 7.01 10.54 2.45
CA ALA A 98 7.23 10.17 1.04
C ALA A 98 8.43 9.25 0.75
N LYS A 99 9.20 8.79 1.75
CA LYS A 99 10.22 7.77 1.53
C LYS A 99 9.58 6.42 1.21
N ILE A 100 10.05 5.77 0.14
CA ILE A 100 9.58 4.43 -0.26
C ILE A 100 10.65 3.40 0.07
N LYS A 101 10.24 2.31 0.72
CA LYS A 101 11.07 1.12 0.91
C LYS A 101 10.28 -0.15 0.61
N ILE A 102 10.98 -1.18 0.15
CA ILE A 102 10.43 -2.53 -0.03
C ILE A 102 11.09 -3.45 0.97
N LYS A 103 10.30 -4.31 1.59
CA LYS A 103 10.77 -5.32 2.54
C LYS A 103 9.99 -6.61 2.38
N ILE A 104 10.65 -7.74 2.57
CA ILE A 104 10.00 -9.04 2.70
C ILE A 104 10.05 -9.43 4.18
N GLY A 105 8.89 -9.74 4.74
CA GLY A 105 8.79 -10.16 6.15
C GLY A 105 9.13 -9.07 7.16
N GLY A 106 9.51 -9.51 8.37
CA GLY A 106 9.87 -8.64 9.50
C GLY A 106 8.72 -8.34 10.46
N GLY A 107 8.98 -7.55 11.50
CA GLY A 107 7.97 -7.08 12.46
C GLY A 107 6.94 -6.16 11.83
N ASN A 108 5.77 -6.03 12.47
CA ASN A 108 4.68 -5.17 12.01
C ASN A 108 4.83 -3.69 12.44
N GLY A 109 5.80 -3.37 13.33
CA GLY A 109 6.02 -2.00 13.81
C GLY A 109 4.81 -1.39 14.53
N GLY A 110 3.93 -2.21 15.12
CA GLY A 110 2.67 -1.75 15.73
C GLY A 110 1.57 -1.40 14.74
N HIS A 111 1.77 -1.66 13.44
CA HIS A 111 0.76 -1.39 12.43
C HIS A 111 -0.33 -2.47 12.44
N ASN A 112 -1.53 -2.14 12.92
CA ASN A 112 -2.65 -3.07 13.13
C ASN A 112 -3.03 -3.88 11.87
N GLY A 113 -2.92 -3.30 10.69
CA GLY A 113 -3.22 -3.99 9.43
C GLY A 113 -2.19 -5.05 9.06
N LEU A 114 -0.91 -4.77 9.31
CA LEU A 114 0.16 -5.77 9.14
C LEU A 114 0.04 -6.87 10.18
N GLU A 115 -0.23 -6.53 11.45
CA GLU A 115 -0.47 -7.51 12.50
C GLU A 115 -1.61 -8.46 12.14
N SER A 116 -2.72 -7.89 11.67
CA SER A 116 -3.85 -8.69 11.20
C SER A 116 -3.45 -9.65 10.08
N ILE A 117 -2.70 -9.19 9.08
CA ILE A 117 -2.24 -10.04 7.97
C ILE A 117 -1.27 -11.10 8.49
N ASP A 118 -0.29 -10.73 9.33
CA ASP A 118 0.71 -11.63 9.91
C ASP A 118 0.05 -12.80 10.67
N ASN A 119 -1.06 -12.54 11.39
CA ASN A 119 -1.81 -13.55 12.14
C ASN A 119 -2.52 -14.57 11.24
N TYR A 120 -2.91 -14.19 10.02
CA TYR A 120 -3.61 -15.07 9.08
C TYR A 120 -2.71 -15.86 8.14
N ILE A 121 -1.63 -15.24 7.66
CA ILE A 121 -0.80 -15.83 6.60
C ILE A 121 0.69 -15.87 6.91
N GLY A 122 1.10 -15.46 8.13
CA GLY A 122 2.50 -15.31 8.52
C GLY A 122 3.15 -14.10 7.84
N LYS A 123 4.45 -13.92 8.11
CA LYS A 123 5.18 -12.67 7.78
C LYS A 123 5.85 -12.68 6.40
N LYS A 124 5.88 -13.80 5.68
CA LYS A 124 6.66 -13.97 4.42
C LYS A 124 5.89 -13.46 3.19
N TYR A 125 5.69 -12.16 3.09
CA TYR A 125 5.12 -11.46 1.92
C TYR A 125 5.84 -10.13 1.68
N ASN A 126 5.65 -9.53 0.50
CA ASN A 126 6.29 -8.27 0.13
C ASN A 126 5.52 -7.09 0.73
N ARG A 127 6.23 -6.11 1.27
CA ARG A 127 5.68 -4.87 1.82
C ARG A 127 6.23 -3.67 1.07
N ILE A 128 5.35 -2.80 0.60
CA ILE A 128 5.69 -1.49 0.06
C ILE A 128 5.40 -0.49 1.18
N ARG A 129 6.48 -0.02 1.81
CA ARG A 129 6.45 0.88 2.97
C ARG A 129 6.49 2.31 2.48
N ILE A 130 5.47 3.11 2.81
CA ILE A 130 5.37 4.52 2.46
C ILE A 130 5.56 5.34 3.72
N GLY A 131 6.64 6.10 3.80
CA GLY A 131 6.95 6.93 4.95
C GLY A 131 5.91 8.03 5.17
N ILE A 132 5.53 8.20 6.42
CA ILE A 132 4.61 9.24 6.87
C ILE A 132 5.18 10.10 7.99
N ASP A 133 6.45 9.86 8.40
CA ASP A 133 7.08 10.42 9.58
C ASP A 133 6.46 9.97 10.91
N HIS A 134 7.12 10.29 12.02
CA HIS A 134 6.71 9.96 13.38
C HIS A 134 6.34 11.22 14.15
N PRO A 135 5.26 11.22 14.97
CA PRO A 135 4.82 12.39 15.73
C PRO A 135 5.75 12.77 16.90
N GLY A 136 6.84 12.02 17.10
CA GLY A 136 7.79 12.26 18.22
C GLY A 136 7.34 11.64 19.55
N ASN A 137 6.06 11.46 19.77
CA ASN A 137 5.50 10.87 20.99
C ASN A 137 4.63 9.65 20.64
N LYS A 138 4.82 8.53 21.35
CA LYS A 138 4.07 7.28 21.16
C LYS A 138 2.57 7.45 21.42
N ASP A 139 2.17 8.26 22.38
CA ASP A 139 0.77 8.50 22.73
C ASP A 139 0.00 9.22 21.61
N LEU A 140 0.72 9.94 20.74
CA LEU A 140 0.14 10.65 19.60
C LEU A 140 0.01 9.79 18.34
N VAL A 141 0.59 8.58 18.29
CA VAL A 141 0.64 7.74 17.09
C VAL A 141 -0.74 7.48 16.53
N THR A 142 -1.70 7.07 17.36
CA THR A 142 -3.07 6.77 16.89
C THR A 142 -3.74 7.98 16.26
N SER A 143 -3.67 9.15 16.88
CA SER A 143 -4.24 10.38 16.32
C SER A 143 -3.51 10.84 15.07
N TYR A 144 -2.20 10.68 15.02
CA TYR A 144 -1.35 11.06 13.90
C TYR A 144 -1.66 10.25 12.63
N VAL A 145 -1.70 8.92 12.71
CA VAL A 145 -1.99 8.09 11.53
C VAL A 145 -3.42 8.30 11.02
N LEU A 146 -4.35 8.68 11.88
CA LEU A 146 -5.73 9.01 11.52
C LEU A 146 -5.92 10.50 11.11
N SER A 147 -4.87 11.31 11.18
CA SER A 147 -4.90 12.68 10.69
C SER A 147 -4.62 12.76 9.18
N LYS A 148 -5.02 13.87 8.56
CA LYS A 148 -4.69 14.17 7.17
C LYS A 148 -3.27 14.71 7.05
N PHE A 149 -2.69 14.60 5.88
CA PHE A 149 -1.46 15.31 5.53
C PHE A 149 -1.69 16.82 5.51
N SER A 150 -0.68 17.60 5.87
CA SER A 150 -0.64 19.03 5.56
C SER A 150 -0.61 19.23 4.03
N LYS A 151 -0.89 20.44 3.56
CA LYS A 151 -0.85 20.74 2.10
C LYS A 151 0.50 20.43 1.47
N ILE A 152 1.58 20.75 2.17
CA ILE A 152 2.95 20.51 1.69
C ILE A 152 3.24 19.01 1.62
N GLU A 153 2.92 18.27 2.68
CA GLU A 153 3.10 16.80 2.70
C GLU A 153 2.20 16.12 1.65
N GLU A 154 0.97 16.61 1.46
CA GLU A 154 0.05 16.06 0.46
C GLU A 154 0.66 16.17 -0.95
N ILE A 155 1.19 17.33 -1.33
CA ILE A 155 1.86 17.54 -2.62
C ILE A 155 3.04 16.56 -2.75
N LEU A 156 3.93 16.52 -1.76
CA LEU A 156 5.10 15.65 -1.75
C LEU A 156 4.73 14.16 -1.92
N ILE A 157 3.77 13.70 -1.12
CA ILE A 157 3.29 12.30 -1.15
C ILE A 157 2.64 11.96 -2.49
N TYR A 158 1.73 12.80 -3.00
CA TYR A 158 1.02 12.49 -4.24
C TYR A 158 1.95 12.49 -5.44
N THR A 159 2.91 13.43 -5.51
CA THR A 159 3.95 13.41 -6.53
C THR A 159 4.78 12.12 -6.46
N LYS A 160 5.18 11.70 -5.24
CA LYS A 160 5.88 10.44 -5.03
C LYS A 160 5.08 9.25 -5.51
N LEU A 161 3.79 9.20 -5.19
CA LEU A 161 2.94 8.07 -5.60
C LEU A 161 2.72 8.04 -7.11
N ASP A 162 2.74 9.18 -7.81
CA ASP A 162 2.70 9.22 -9.27
C ASP A 162 3.96 8.59 -9.88
N ILE A 163 5.14 8.93 -9.35
CA ILE A 163 6.42 8.30 -9.74
C ILE A 163 6.40 6.80 -9.47
N VAL A 164 5.96 6.38 -8.26
CA VAL A 164 5.80 4.97 -7.90
C VAL A 164 4.90 4.24 -8.90
N THR A 165 3.76 4.83 -9.24
CA THR A 165 2.80 4.27 -10.19
C THR A 165 3.41 4.12 -11.58
N LYS A 166 4.11 5.13 -12.09
CA LYS A 166 4.81 5.11 -13.39
C LYS A 166 5.76 3.93 -13.53
N TYR A 167 6.52 3.62 -12.48
CA TYR A 167 7.53 2.56 -12.49
C TYR A 167 7.06 1.22 -11.90
N PHE A 168 5.80 1.12 -11.45
CA PHE A 168 5.30 -0.04 -10.71
C PHE A 168 5.51 -1.38 -11.42
N LYS A 169 5.48 -1.42 -12.75
CA LYS A 169 5.72 -2.63 -13.54
C LYS A 169 7.07 -3.30 -13.27
N ILE A 170 8.06 -2.55 -12.80
CA ILE A 170 9.43 -3.05 -12.56
C ILE A 170 9.51 -3.87 -11.26
N ILE A 171 8.64 -3.59 -10.26
CA ILE A 171 8.72 -4.20 -8.93
C ILE A 171 8.67 -5.73 -8.96
N PHE A 172 7.94 -6.30 -9.92
CA PHE A 172 7.75 -7.76 -10.02
C PHE A 172 8.99 -8.52 -10.47
N SER A 173 9.91 -7.86 -11.14
CA SER A 173 11.15 -8.46 -11.64
C SER A 173 12.39 -8.02 -10.86
N ASN A 174 12.44 -6.76 -10.43
CA ASN A 174 13.59 -6.20 -9.75
C ASN A 174 13.21 -5.02 -8.86
N SER A 175 13.04 -5.29 -7.56
CA SER A 175 12.67 -4.27 -6.58
C SER A 175 13.76 -3.22 -6.34
N SER A 176 15.04 -3.58 -6.52
CA SER A 176 16.14 -2.61 -6.40
C SER A 176 16.12 -1.63 -7.56
N LEU A 177 15.97 -2.12 -8.80
CA LEU A 177 15.84 -1.26 -9.98
C LEU A 177 14.61 -0.36 -9.88
N PHE A 178 13.47 -0.87 -9.36
CA PHE A 178 12.29 -0.07 -9.10
C PHE A 178 12.59 1.13 -8.20
N LEU A 179 13.29 0.90 -7.08
CA LEU A 179 13.69 1.98 -6.16
C LEU A 179 14.70 2.94 -6.78
N THR A 180 15.63 2.45 -7.59
CA THR A 180 16.58 3.27 -8.33
C THR A 180 15.86 4.22 -9.29
N ARG A 181 14.91 3.70 -10.08
CA ARG A 181 14.14 4.53 -11.02
C ARG A 181 13.30 5.62 -10.33
N ILE A 182 12.74 5.29 -9.17
CA ILE A 182 12.05 6.30 -8.35
C ILE A 182 13.02 7.40 -7.92
N ALA A 183 14.20 7.04 -7.40
CA ALA A 183 15.20 8.01 -6.93
C ALA A 183 15.79 8.86 -8.08
N GLU A 184 15.98 8.30 -9.26
CA GLU A 184 16.42 9.03 -10.46
C GLU A 184 15.38 10.07 -10.87
N GLU A 185 14.11 9.69 -10.95
CA GLU A 185 13.00 10.60 -11.32
C GLU A 185 12.80 11.72 -10.28
N GLU A 186 13.05 11.45 -9.00
CA GLU A 186 13.02 12.45 -7.94
C GLU A 186 14.04 13.55 -8.17
N LYS A 187 15.28 13.17 -8.47
CA LYS A 187 16.37 14.12 -8.75
C LYS A 187 16.05 15.00 -9.97
N LEU A 188 15.42 14.43 -11.00
CA LEU A 188 15.01 15.16 -12.19
C LEU A 188 13.91 16.19 -11.89
N ASN A 189 13.05 15.91 -10.93
CA ASN A 189 11.94 16.78 -10.52
C ASN A 189 12.29 17.73 -9.36
N GLY A 190 13.57 17.76 -8.92
CA GLY A 190 14.04 18.67 -7.88
C GLY A 190 13.61 18.32 -6.45
N PHE A 191 13.39 17.01 -6.17
CA PHE A 191 13.05 16.48 -4.83
C PHE A 191 14.26 15.86 -4.13
#